data_e7bb148870c5b77a370a259d91b96f31
#
_entry.id   e7bb148870c5b77a370a259d91b96f31
#
_cell.length_a   1.000
_cell.length_b   1.000
_cell.length_c   1.000
_cell.angle_alpha   90.00
_cell.angle_beta   90.00
_cell.angle_gamma   90.00
#
_symmetry.space_group_name_H-M   'P 1'
#
loop_
_entity.id
_entity.type
_entity.pdbx_description
1 polymer ?
#
loop_
_entity_poly.entity_id
_entity_poly.type
_entity_poly.pdbx_seq_one_letter_code
_entity_poly.pdbx_strand_id
1 'polypeptide(L)'
;MNYYGAAALALPWIALPIATLVRARRSRSLDEYSEDAPVNAPLVSIVIPARNEARNIERCVRSVLASGYARLQVIAVNDHSTDGTGTILSRIAAEDSRLVVVVPEALPAGWFGKQWACTAGFAACHGEVVGFFDADTWQTPDLVPRAVNAMRNREADLLTVAGRQELGSFWERLVQPQMFGIMLARYGGTELVNESPRVSDKIANGQCIFVRRAAYEELGGHGVVRDKVAEDLAMAQVYFVRGKRTVVILGLNQLSTRMYTSLRELIEGWGKNVYVGGADSMPGWHRLRFLYPFALVMPALSGLVPPVLVG
;
A
#
# COMPACT_ATOMS: atom_id res chain seq x y z
N MET A 1 36.27 -29.59 -3.09
CA MET A 1 35.79 -28.68 -2.03
C MET A 1 35.54 -29.53 -0.78
N ASN A 2 36.06 -29.17 0.39
CA ASN A 2 35.84 -29.98 1.59
C ASN A 2 34.42 -29.73 2.13
N TYR A 3 33.86 -30.69 2.86
CA TYR A 3 32.47 -30.59 3.39
C TYR A 3 32.21 -29.34 4.22
N TYR A 4 33.20 -28.81 4.91
CA TYR A 4 33.12 -27.59 5.71
C TYR A 4 32.97 -26.33 4.83
N GLY A 5 33.66 -26.29 3.68
CA GLY A 5 33.49 -25.18 2.72
C GLY A 5 32.11 -25.18 2.06
N ALA A 6 31.61 -26.37 1.70
CA ALA A 6 30.25 -26.50 1.15
C ALA A 6 29.17 -26.08 2.17
N ALA A 7 29.32 -26.53 3.43
CA ALA A 7 28.40 -26.16 4.51
C ALA A 7 28.43 -24.66 4.79
N ALA A 8 29.58 -24.00 4.81
CA ALA A 8 29.74 -22.59 5.00
C ALA A 8 29.05 -21.75 3.88
N LEU A 9 29.16 -22.22 2.62
CA LEU A 9 28.49 -21.61 1.48
C LEU A 9 26.96 -21.80 1.50
N ALA A 10 26.45 -22.91 2.03
CA ALA A 10 25.02 -23.20 2.13
C ALA A 10 24.34 -22.47 3.30
N LEU A 11 25.10 -22.13 4.35
CA LEU A 11 24.54 -21.53 5.58
C LEU A 11 23.67 -20.27 5.35
N PRO A 12 24.07 -19.28 4.53
CA PRO A 12 23.24 -18.09 4.26
C PRO A 12 21.89 -18.44 3.63
N TRP A 13 21.83 -19.47 2.79
CA TRP A 13 20.61 -19.93 2.10
C TRP A 13 19.59 -20.58 3.03
N ILE A 14 20.03 -21.08 4.15
CA ILE A 14 19.19 -21.66 5.18
C ILE A 14 18.86 -20.59 6.23
N ALA A 15 19.87 -19.85 6.69
CA ALA A 15 19.73 -18.90 7.78
C ALA A 15 18.88 -17.69 7.41
N LEU A 16 19.06 -17.11 6.19
CA LEU A 16 18.30 -15.93 5.77
C LEU A 16 16.79 -16.20 5.65
N PRO A 17 16.31 -17.26 4.98
CA PRO A 17 14.87 -17.58 4.96
C PRO A 17 14.31 -17.84 6.36
N ILE A 18 15.02 -18.58 7.20
CA ILE A 18 14.58 -18.83 8.57
C ILE A 18 14.48 -17.52 9.37
N ALA A 19 15.51 -16.68 9.31
CA ALA A 19 15.48 -15.37 9.98
C ALA A 19 14.34 -14.48 9.47
N THR A 20 14.09 -14.48 8.16
CA THR A 20 12.99 -13.75 7.54
C THR A 20 11.63 -14.26 8.04
N LEU A 21 11.44 -15.58 8.08
CA LEU A 21 10.19 -16.18 8.58
C LEU A 21 9.97 -15.92 10.08
N VAL A 22 11.04 -15.99 10.89
CA VAL A 22 10.96 -15.65 12.33
C VAL A 22 10.56 -14.18 12.51
N ARG A 23 11.18 -13.28 11.75
CA ARG A 23 10.84 -11.85 11.78
C ARG A 23 9.42 -11.58 11.30
N ALA A 24 8.95 -12.30 10.27
CA ALA A 24 7.59 -12.17 9.72
C ALA A 24 6.51 -12.54 10.74
N ARG A 25 6.79 -13.45 11.69
CA ARG A 25 5.85 -13.81 12.77
C ARG A 25 5.50 -12.65 13.70
N ARG A 26 6.29 -11.58 13.71
CA ARG A 26 5.97 -10.33 14.42
C ARG A 26 5.07 -9.42 13.59
N SER A 27 4.00 -9.98 13.04
CA SER A 27 2.97 -9.25 12.30
C SER A 27 1.64 -9.32 13.04
N ARG A 28 0.89 -8.23 12.97
CA ARG A 28 -0.50 -8.15 13.44
C ARG A 28 -1.45 -8.16 12.25
N SER A 29 -2.63 -8.75 12.46
CA SER A 29 -3.69 -8.85 11.46
C SER A 29 -4.91 -8.04 11.86
N LEU A 30 -5.66 -7.54 10.87
CA LEU A 30 -6.98 -6.95 11.09
C LEU A 30 -7.97 -7.95 11.72
N ASP A 31 -7.75 -9.25 11.56
CA ASP A 31 -8.57 -10.30 12.19
C ASP A 31 -8.57 -10.22 13.73
N GLU A 32 -7.57 -9.57 14.33
CA GLU A 32 -7.45 -9.38 15.78
C GLU A 32 -8.39 -8.28 16.32
N TYR A 33 -9.02 -7.49 15.45
CA TYR A 33 -9.92 -6.39 15.82
C TYR A 33 -11.37 -6.73 15.49
N SER A 34 -12.30 -6.19 16.29
CA SER A 34 -13.73 -6.43 16.10
C SER A 34 -14.21 -5.98 14.73
N GLU A 35 -15.08 -6.77 14.11
CA GLU A 35 -15.82 -6.44 12.90
C GLU A 35 -17.02 -5.54 13.15
N ASP A 36 -17.44 -5.39 14.40
CA ASP A 36 -18.49 -4.48 14.79
C ASP A 36 -17.96 -3.04 14.84
N ALA A 37 -18.78 -2.09 14.40
CA ALA A 37 -18.45 -0.69 14.54
C ALA A 37 -18.32 -0.31 16.03
N PRO A 38 -17.32 0.52 16.40
CA PRO A 38 -17.15 0.90 17.80
C PRO A 38 -18.33 1.77 18.30
N VAL A 39 -18.56 1.75 19.60
CA VAL A 39 -19.46 2.70 20.25
C VAL A 39 -19.00 4.13 19.92
N ASN A 40 -19.91 5.00 19.52
CA ASN A 40 -19.63 6.35 19.00
C ASN A 40 -18.70 6.27 17.77
N ALA A 41 -19.07 5.42 16.80
CA ALA A 41 -18.35 5.25 15.56
C ALA A 41 -18.17 6.60 14.82
N PRO A 42 -16.94 7.02 14.44
CA PRO A 42 -16.74 8.25 13.67
C PRO A 42 -17.35 8.13 12.27
N LEU A 43 -17.64 9.24 11.61
CA LEU A 43 -17.90 9.20 10.17
C LEU A 43 -16.59 8.89 9.45
N VAL A 44 -16.65 7.92 8.52
CA VAL A 44 -15.52 7.54 7.65
C VAL A 44 -15.80 8.01 6.24
N SER A 45 -14.89 8.74 5.62
CA SER A 45 -14.93 9.08 4.20
C SER A 45 -13.85 8.31 3.46
N ILE A 46 -14.22 7.56 2.41
CA ILE A 46 -13.27 6.81 1.56
C ILE A 46 -13.11 7.53 0.23
N VAL A 47 -11.89 7.93 -0.10
CA VAL A 47 -11.51 8.56 -1.37
C VAL A 47 -10.90 7.51 -2.28
N ILE A 48 -11.41 7.41 -3.50
CA ILE A 48 -10.95 6.48 -4.54
C ILE A 48 -10.55 7.30 -5.77
N PRO A 49 -9.26 7.64 -5.94
CA PRO A 49 -8.78 8.28 -7.16
C PRO A 49 -8.81 7.27 -8.32
N ALA A 50 -9.38 7.66 -9.44
CA ALA A 50 -9.54 6.79 -10.60
C ALA A 50 -9.22 7.54 -11.90
N ARG A 51 -8.33 6.97 -12.72
CA ARG A 51 -8.02 7.44 -14.05
C ARG A 51 -7.86 6.27 -15.02
N ASN A 52 -8.83 6.10 -15.92
CA ASN A 52 -8.89 4.98 -16.86
C ASN A 52 -8.91 3.61 -16.16
N GLU A 53 -9.84 3.48 -15.21
CA GLU A 53 -10.01 2.30 -14.36
C GLU A 53 -11.33 1.54 -14.66
N ALA A 54 -11.88 1.65 -15.87
CA ALA A 54 -13.15 1.01 -16.25
C ALA A 54 -13.18 -0.50 -15.95
N ARG A 55 -12.01 -1.15 -15.92
CA ARG A 55 -11.87 -2.57 -15.63
C ARG A 55 -12.12 -2.91 -14.15
N ASN A 56 -11.73 -2.03 -13.22
CA ASN A 56 -11.64 -2.33 -11.79
C ASN A 56 -12.63 -1.52 -10.96
N ILE A 57 -12.96 -0.28 -11.40
CA ILE A 57 -13.65 0.72 -10.58
C ILE A 57 -15.00 0.26 -10.06
N GLU A 58 -15.78 -0.49 -10.83
CA GLU A 58 -17.07 -1.00 -10.38
C GLU A 58 -16.92 -1.95 -9.21
N ARG A 59 -16.00 -2.93 -9.32
CA ARG A 59 -15.72 -3.88 -8.25
C ARG A 59 -15.21 -3.17 -7.00
N CYS A 60 -14.30 -2.22 -7.16
CA CYS A 60 -13.74 -1.44 -6.06
C CYS A 60 -14.85 -0.68 -5.32
N VAL A 61 -15.58 0.20 -6.00
CA VAL A 61 -16.61 1.04 -5.39
C VAL A 61 -17.72 0.20 -4.75
N ARG A 62 -18.22 -0.84 -5.44
CA ARG A 62 -19.26 -1.72 -4.89
C ARG A 62 -18.78 -2.46 -3.65
N SER A 63 -17.52 -2.88 -3.58
CA SER A 63 -16.96 -3.54 -2.39
C SER A 63 -16.89 -2.59 -1.20
N VAL A 64 -16.57 -1.31 -1.43
CA VAL A 64 -16.57 -0.27 -0.38
C VAL A 64 -17.99 0.03 0.10
N LEU A 65 -18.95 0.18 -0.82
CA LEU A 65 -20.37 0.41 -0.50
C LEU A 65 -21.01 -0.78 0.23
N ALA A 66 -20.50 -2.00 0.02
CA ALA A 66 -20.94 -3.21 0.74
C ALA A 66 -20.41 -3.29 2.19
N SER A 67 -19.63 -2.30 2.64
CA SER A 67 -19.12 -2.27 4.02
C SER A 67 -20.23 -2.36 5.06
N GLY A 68 -20.00 -3.15 6.12
CA GLY A 68 -20.86 -3.20 7.31
C GLY A 68 -20.81 -1.94 8.20
N TYR A 69 -20.02 -0.93 7.81
CA TYR A 69 -19.87 0.31 8.56
C TYR A 69 -20.94 1.33 8.17
N ALA A 70 -21.92 1.60 9.03
CA ALA A 70 -23.09 2.41 8.71
C ALA A 70 -22.77 3.89 8.44
N ARG A 71 -21.79 4.48 9.13
CA ARG A 71 -21.38 5.89 8.97
C ARG A 71 -20.28 6.04 7.93
N LEU A 72 -20.63 5.76 6.67
CA LEU A 72 -19.70 5.73 5.53
C LEU A 72 -20.11 6.72 4.45
N GLN A 73 -19.16 7.50 3.96
CA GLN A 73 -19.22 8.31 2.74
C GLN A 73 -18.16 7.79 1.77
N VAL A 74 -18.48 7.68 0.50
CA VAL A 74 -17.55 7.25 -0.55
C VAL A 74 -17.40 8.36 -1.58
N ILE A 75 -16.17 8.74 -1.90
CA ILE A 75 -15.83 9.77 -2.86
C ILE A 75 -14.98 9.14 -3.96
N ALA A 76 -15.57 8.95 -5.14
CA ALA A 76 -14.80 8.53 -6.31
C ALA A 76 -14.35 9.75 -7.10
N VAL A 77 -13.06 9.90 -7.31
CA VAL A 77 -12.47 11.00 -8.07
C VAL A 77 -12.15 10.54 -9.48
N ASN A 78 -12.95 10.98 -10.45
CA ASN A 78 -12.72 10.68 -11.87
C ASN A 78 -11.73 11.70 -12.45
N ASP A 79 -10.43 11.35 -12.41
CA ASP A 79 -9.35 12.22 -12.92
C ASP A 79 -9.31 12.19 -14.45
N HIS A 80 -10.29 12.84 -15.09
CA HIS A 80 -10.37 13.04 -16.54
C HIS A 80 -10.21 11.72 -17.34
N SER A 81 -10.87 10.64 -16.89
CA SER A 81 -10.85 9.36 -17.60
C SER A 81 -11.47 9.47 -18.98
N THR A 82 -10.86 8.80 -19.97
CA THR A 82 -11.29 8.77 -21.38
C THR A 82 -11.92 7.43 -21.77
N ASP A 83 -11.98 6.47 -20.84
CA ASP A 83 -12.63 5.17 -20.98
C ASP A 83 -14.03 5.16 -20.34
N GLY A 84 -14.58 4.01 -20.03
CA GLY A 84 -15.90 3.86 -19.39
C GLY A 84 -15.97 4.23 -17.90
N THR A 85 -14.88 4.64 -17.25
CA THR A 85 -14.81 4.89 -15.80
C THR A 85 -15.89 5.88 -15.32
N GLY A 86 -16.00 7.03 -15.97
CA GLY A 86 -16.97 8.05 -15.59
C GLY A 86 -18.43 7.57 -15.69
N THR A 87 -18.76 6.83 -16.75
CA THR A 87 -20.10 6.26 -16.97
C THR A 87 -20.46 5.25 -15.87
N ILE A 88 -19.49 4.38 -15.50
CA ILE A 88 -19.66 3.39 -14.43
C ILE A 88 -19.93 4.10 -13.09
N LEU A 89 -19.12 5.09 -12.75
CA LEU A 89 -19.25 5.84 -11.50
C LEU A 89 -20.60 6.58 -11.42
N SER A 90 -21.03 7.23 -12.51
CA SER A 90 -22.33 7.94 -12.56
C SER A 90 -23.51 6.99 -12.36
N ARG A 91 -23.43 5.78 -12.92
CA ARG A 91 -24.45 4.74 -12.74
C ARG A 91 -24.53 4.30 -11.28
N ILE A 92 -23.41 4.00 -10.64
CA ILE A 92 -23.38 3.56 -9.24
C ILE A 92 -23.87 4.69 -8.31
N ALA A 93 -23.49 5.94 -8.58
CA ALA A 93 -23.94 7.09 -7.79
C ALA A 93 -25.46 7.33 -7.88
N ALA A 94 -26.10 6.96 -8.99
CA ALA A 94 -27.55 6.97 -9.10
C ALA A 94 -28.23 5.86 -8.30
N GLU A 95 -27.52 4.75 -8.03
CA GLU A 95 -28.01 3.60 -7.25
C GLU A 95 -27.80 3.75 -5.74
N ASP A 96 -26.71 4.43 -5.30
CA ASP A 96 -26.33 4.56 -3.89
C ASP A 96 -25.90 6.01 -3.55
N SER A 97 -26.70 6.69 -2.75
CA SER A 97 -26.47 8.09 -2.36
C SER A 97 -25.24 8.34 -1.48
N ARG A 98 -24.61 7.28 -0.96
CA ARG A 98 -23.36 7.39 -0.22
C ARG A 98 -22.16 7.65 -1.14
N LEU A 99 -22.29 7.41 -2.45
CA LEU A 99 -21.27 7.68 -3.44
C LEU A 99 -21.40 9.08 -4.01
N VAL A 100 -20.34 9.87 -3.86
CA VAL A 100 -20.18 11.18 -4.51
C VAL A 100 -19.10 11.06 -5.57
N VAL A 101 -19.39 11.52 -6.79
CA VAL A 101 -18.39 11.54 -7.89
C VAL A 101 -17.85 12.95 -8.02
N VAL A 102 -16.53 13.08 -7.96
CA VAL A 102 -15.80 14.35 -8.09
C VAL A 102 -14.95 14.31 -9.35
N VAL A 103 -14.96 15.39 -10.12
CA VAL A 103 -14.02 15.62 -11.22
C VAL A 103 -13.08 16.74 -10.74
N PRO A 104 -11.77 16.48 -10.61
CA PRO A 104 -10.85 17.49 -10.13
C PRO A 104 -10.64 18.59 -11.18
N GLU A 105 -10.17 19.74 -10.75
CA GLU A 105 -9.67 20.77 -11.67
C GLU A 105 -8.40 20.26 -12.41
N ALA A 106 -7.96 21.02 -13.42
CA ALA A 106 -6.78 20.71 -14.18
C ALA A 106 -5.55 20.50 -13.26
N LEU A 107 -4.71 19.53 -13.59
CA LEU A 107 -3.54 19.18 -12.81
C LEU A 107 -2.58 20.37 -12.66
N PRO A 108 -2.31 20.89 -11.46
CA PRO A 108 -1.39 22.00 -11.28
C PRO A 108 0.07 21.60 -11.56
N ALA A 109 0.88 22.57 -11.94
CA ALA A 109 2.31 22.36 -12.14
C ALA A 109 2.98 21.85 -10.84
N GLY A 110 3.85 20.84 -10.99
CA GLY A 110 4.57 20.24 -9.86
C GLY A 110 3.77 19.24 -9.03
N TRP A 111 2.59 18.83 -9.49
CA TRP A 111 1.80 17.75 -8.88
C TRP A 111 1.80 16.49 -9.74
N PHE A 112 1.72 15.34 -9.08
CA PHE A 112 1.33 14.10 -9.75
C PHE A 112 -0.19 13.90 -9.68
N GLY A 113 -0.75 13.21 -10.67
CA GLY A 113 -2.20 13.08 -10.83
C GLY A 113 -2.89 12.41 -9.64
N LYS A 114 -2.33 11.33 -9.10
CA LYS A 114 -2.91 10.62 -7.94
C LYS A 114 -3.01 11.53 -6.71
N GLN A 115 -1.95 12.26 -6.38
CA GLN A 115 -1.94 13.16 -5.23
C GLN A 115 -2.91 14.32 -5.39
N TRP A 116 -3.04 14.85 -6.62
CA TRP A 116 -4.02 15.88 -6.92
C TRP A 116 -5.45 15.36 -6.80
N ALA A 117 -5.72 14.18 -7.35
CA ALA A 117 -7.03 13.54 -7.23
C ALA A 117 -7.38 13.24 -5.76
N CYS A 118 -6.42 12.74 -4.95
CA CYS A 118 -6.63 12.54 -3.52
C CYS A 118 -6.95 13.86 -2.78
N THR A 119 -6.27 14.96 -3.15
CA THR A 119 -6.54 16.29 -2.58
C THR A 119 -7.93 16.78 -2.95
N ALA A 120 -8.34 16.64 -4.20
CA ALA A 120 -9.69 17.03 -4.66
C ALA A 120 -10.78 16.18 -3.97
N GLY A 121 -10.55 14.87 -3.83
CA GLY A 121 -11.45 13.98 -3.10
C GLY A 121 -11.56 14.34 -1.62
N PHE A 122 -10.44 14.68 -0.98
CA PHE A 122 -10.43 15.10 0.42
C PHE A 122 -11.28 16.36 0.66
N ALA A 123 -11.30 17.31 -0.27
CA ALA A 123 -12.12 18.51 -0.16
C ALA A 123 -13.63 18.22 -0.07
N ALA A 124 -14.08 17.07 -0.58
CA ALA A 124 -15.47 16.59 -0.48
C ALA A 124 -15.72 15.67 0.72
N CYS A 125 -14.70 15.34 1.51
CA CYS A 125 -14.82 14.49 2.69
C CYS A 125 -15.45 15.24 3.87
N HIS A 126 -16.28 14.52 4.66
CA HIS A 126 -16.82 15.00 5.92
C HIS A 126 -16.43 14.14 7.13
N GLY A 127 -15.82 12.97 6.89
CA GLY A 127 -15.44 12.01 7.92
C GLY A 127 -14.32 12.50 8.83
N GLU A 128 -14.37 12.08 10.10
CA GLU A 128 -13.29 12.25 11.09
C GLU A 128 -12.09 11.32 10.78
N VAL A 129 -12.38 10.21 10.12
CA VAL A 129 -11.39 9.28 9.55
C VAL A 129 -11.54 9.31 8.04
N VAL A 130 -10.43 9.44 7.32
CA VAL A 130 -10.41 9.46 5.86
C VAL A 130 -9.58 8.27 5.37
N GLY A 131 -10.17 7.47 4.49
CA GLY A 131 -9.49 6.39 3.78
C GLY A 131 -9.10 6.82 2.37
N PHE A 132 -7.92 6.43 1.90
CA PHE A 132 -7.49 6.54 0.51
C PHE A 132 -7.28 5.14 -0.02
N PHE A 133 -8.04 4.75 -1.06
CA PHE A 133 -8.03 3.40 -1.61
C PHE A 133 -7.72 3.46 -3.11
N ASP A 134 -6.81 2.61 -3.57
CA ASP A 134 -6.55 2.49 -5.01
C ASP A 134 -7.74 1.81 -5.71
N ALA A 135 -8.02 2.26 -6.94
CA ALA A 135 -9.18 1.82 -7.73
C ALA A 135 -9.11 0.34 -8.19
N ASP A 136 -7.93 -0.30 -8.09
CA ASP A 136 -7.68 -1.71 -8.41
C ASP A 136 -7.79 -2.64 -7.19
N THR A 137 -8.31 -2.14 -6.06
CA THR A 137 -8.54 -2.89 -4.83
C THR A 137 -10.01 -3.31 -4.67
N TRP A 138 -10.25 -4.32 -3.85
CA TRP A 138 -11.59 -4.66 -3.34
C TRP A 138 -11.49 -5.25 -1.94
N GLN A 139 -12.53 -5.05 -1.18
CA GLN A 139 -12.54 -5.38 0.23
C GLN A 139 -13.73 -6.24 0.64
N THR A 140 -13.60 -6.90 1.79
CA THR A 140 -14.73 -7.51 2.50
C THR A 140 -15.49 -6.47 3.32
N PRO A 141 -16.78 -6.74 3.69
CA PRO A 141 -17.59 -5.76 4.43
C PRO A 141 -17.02 -5.36 5.80
N ASP A 142 -16.16 -6.17 6.39
CA ASP A 142 -15.57 -5.98 7.72
C ASP A 142 -14.25 -5.19 7.74
N LEU A 143 -13.69 -4.82 6.56
CA LEU A 143 -12.43 -4.07 6.51
C LEU A 143 -12.52 -2.73 7.25
N VAL A 144 -13.53 -1.92 6.94
CA VAL A 144 -13.65 -0.56 7.51
C VAL A 144 -13.85 -0.60 9.03
N PRO A 145 -14.82 -1.38 9.59
CA PRO A 145 -14.98 -1.44 11.05
C PRO A 145 -13.72 -1.96 11.75
N ARG A 146 -13.05 -3.00 11.24
CA ARG A 146 -11.79 -3.50 11.82
C ARG A 146 -10.67 -2.45 11.76
N ALA A 147 -10.53 -1.72 10.64
CA ALA A 147 -9.53 -0.66 10.51
C ALA A 147 -9.78 0.49 11.50
N VAL A 148 -11.02 0.92 11.68
CA VAL A 148 -11.38 1.95 12.67
C VAL A 148 -11.09 1.48 14.10
N ASN A 149 -11.40 0.23 14.43
CA ASN A 149 -11.06 -0.36 15.72
C ASN A 149 -9.56 -0.46 15.93
N ALA A 150 -8.81 -0.86 14.90
CA ALA A 150 -7.34 -0.89 14.92
C ALA A 150 -6.76 0.51 15.13
N MET A 151 -7.24 1.54 14.42
CA MET A 151 -6.82 2.93 14.61
C MET A 151 -7.03 3.41 16.04
N ARG A 152 -8.20 3.11 16.64
CA ARG A 152 -8.51 3.49 18.02
C ARG A 152 -7.61 2.76 19.02
N ASN A 153 -7.52 1.45 18.89
CA ASN A 153 -6.76 0.61 19.81
C ASN A 153 -5.25 0.91 19.78
N ARG A 154 -4.73 1.20 18.58
CA ARG A 154 -3.32 1.52 18.37
C ARG A 154 -3.03 3.01 18.47
N GLU A 155 -4.02 3.86 18.73
CA GLU A 155 -3.91 5.33 18.72
C GLU A 155 -3.26 5.87 17.43
N ALA A 156 -3.55 5.24 16.29
CA ALA A 156 -2.91 5.56 15.02
C ALA A 156 -3.45 6.86 14.43
N ASP A 157 -2.56 7.73 13.96
CA ASP A 157 -2.89 8.89 13.14
C ASP A 157 -2.92 8.51 11.64
N LEU A 158 -2.09 7.53 11.25
CA LEU A 158 -2.08 6.88 9.96
C LEU A 158 -2.05 5.36 10.16
N LEU A 159 -3.01 4.66 9.58
CA LEU A 159 -3.06 3.20 9.50
C LEU A 159 -3.00 2.79 8.03
N THR A 160 -2.09 1.90 7.67
CA THR A 160 -2.07 1.30 6.35
C THR A 160 -2.30 -0.21 6.42
N VAL A 161 -3.10 -0.72 5.50
CA VAL A 161 -3.46 -2.14 5.43
C VAL A 161 -2.73 -2.80 4.28
N ALA A 162 -1.92 -3.81 4.58
CA ALA A 162 -1.27 -4.65 3.58
C ALA A 162 -2.18 -5.83 3.23
N GLY A 163 -2.79 -5.77 2.04
CA GLY A 163 -3.73 -6.76 1.55
C GLY A 163 -3.09 -7.93 0.82
N ARG A 164 -3.95 -8.84 0.36
CA ARG A 164 -3.61 -9.98 -0.48
C ARG A 164 -3.39 -9.54 -1.92
N GLN A 165 -2.34 -10.07 -2.54
CA GLN A 165 -2.13 -9.92 -3.98
C GLN A 165 -2.72 -11.12 -4.71
N GLU A 166 -3.64 -10.88 -5.64
CA GLU A 166 -4.13 -11.93 -6.55
C GLU A 166 -3.16 -12.12 -7.71
N LEU A 167 -2.82 -13.37 -7.98
CA LEU A 167 -1.84 -13.76 -8.98
C LEU A 167 -2.52 -14.61 -10.04
N GLY A 168 -2.93 -14.00 -11.15
CA GLY A 168 -3.68 -14.68 -12.20
C GLY A 168 -2.80 -15.34 -13.26
N SER A 169 -1.73 -14.66 -13.72
CA SER A 169 -0.86 -15.13 -14.79
C SER A 169 0.40 -15.84 -14.28
N PHE A 170 1.08 -16.53 -15.19
CA PHE A 170 2.38 -17.14 -14.91
C PHE A 170 3.42 -16.11 -14.41
N TRP A 171 3.49 -14.95 -15.06
CA TRP A 171 4.47 -13.93 -14.71
C TRP A 171 4.19 -13.27 -13.36
N GLU A 172 2.92 -13.07 -13.01
CA GLU A 172 2.53 -12.59 -11.68
C GLU A 172 3.01 -13.56 -10.60
N ARG A 173 2.78 -14.88 -10.79
CA ARG A 173 3.19 -15.93 -9.84
C ARG A 173 4.71 -16.09 -9.73
N LEU A 174 5.44 -15.76 -10.79
CA LEU A 174 6.90 -15.85 -10.80
C LEU A 174 7.55 -14.62 -10.14
N VAL A 175 7.10 -13.40 -10.46
CA VAL A 175 7.79 -12.16 -10.11
C VAL A 175 7.31 -11.59 -8.78
N GLN A 176 6.00 -11.49 -8.55
CA GLN A 176 5.47 -10.78 -7.37
C GLN A 176 5.90 -11.39 -6.04
N PRO A 177 5.90 -12.73 -5.82
CA PRO A 177 6.38 -13.31 -4.57
C PRO A 177 7.83 -12.96 -4.25
N GLN A 178 8.69 -12.81 -5.28
CA GLN A 178 10.08 -12.40 -5.09
C GLN A 178 10.17 -10.96 -4.57
N MET A 179 9.37 -10.05 -5.12
CA MET A 179 9.33 -8.65 -4.67
C MET A 179 8.83 -8.52 -3.23
N PHE A 180 7.75 -9.21 -2.88
CA PHE A 180 7.26 -9.26 -1.49
C PHE A 180 8.23 -9.96 -0.55
N GLY A 181 8.93 -11.00 -1.01
CA GLY A 181 10.01 -11.65 -0.27
C GLY A 181 11.15 -10.71 0.08
N ILE A 182 11.58 -9.86 -0.86
CA ILE A 182 12.60 -8.81 -0.63
C ILE A 182 12.10 -7.78 0.39
N MET A 183 10.85 -7.32 0.27
CA MET A 183 10.25 -6.41 1.24
C MET A 183 10.18 -7.03 2.64
N LEU A 184 9.75 -8.29 2.73
CA LEU A 184 9.70 -9.02 3.99
C LEU A 184 11.09 -9.24 4.60
N ALA A 185 12.10 -9.54 3.79
CA ALA A 185 13.49 -9.65 4.25
C ALA A 185 14.03 -8.31 4.78
N ARG A 186 13.69 -7.20 4.11
CA ARG A 186 14.10 -5.84 4.51
C ARG A 186 13.40 -5.37 5.78
N TYR A 187 12.09 -5.44 5.82
CA TYR A 187 11.28 -4.83 6.88
C TYR A 187 10.91 -5.83 7.99
N GLY A 188 10.75 -7.12 7.67
CA GLY A 188 10.23 -8.12 8.59
C GLY A 188 8.72 -8.01 8.76
N GLY A 189 8.23 -8.40 9.95
CA GLY A 189 6.82 -8.29 10.29
C GLY A 189 6.38 -6.85 10.61
N THR A 190 5.08 -6.60 10.59
CA THR A 190 4.50 -5.26 10.75
C THR A 190 4.88 -4.59 12.08
N GLU A 191 5.02 -5.35 13.16
CA GLU A 191 5.43 -4.78 14.46
C GLU A 191 6.88 -4.30 14.45
N LEU A 192 7.76 -4.91 13.67
CA LEU A 192 9.13 -4.41 13.52
C LEU A 192 9.16 -3.04 12.84
N VAL A 193 8.26 -2.80 11.89
CA VAL A 193 8.08 -1.49 11.25
C VAL A 193 7.46 -0.49 12.23
N ASN A 194 6.40 -0.90 12.92
CA ASN A 194 5.64 -0.05 13.83
C ASN A 194 6.51 0.45 15.00
N GLU A 195 7.31 -0.43 15.59
CA GLU A 195 8.16 -0.15 16.76
C GLU A 195 9.49 0.51 16.39
N SER A 196 9.91 0.47 15.11
CA SER A 196 11.20 1.04 14.71
C SER A 196 11.28 2.54 14.96
N PRO A 197 12.38 3.03 15.58
CA PRO A 197 12.61 4.46 15.75
C PRO A 197 13.19 5.14 14.50
N ARG A 198 13.40 4.38 13.40
CA ARG A 198 14.05 4.90 12.20
C ARG A 198 13.02 5.34 11.18
N VAL A 199 13.19 6.53 10.63
CA VAL A 199 12.36 7.07 9.53
C VAL A 199 12.38 6.13 8.31
N SER A 200 13.55 5.58 7.97
CA SER A 200 13.73 4.69 6.82
C SER A 200 13.00 3.35 6.93
N ASP A 201 12.49 3.01 8.11
CA ASP A 201 11.70 1.79 8.32
C ASP A 201 10.20 2.08 8.29
N LYS A 202 9.78 3.35 8.24
CA LYS A 202 8.38 3.73 8.14
C LYS A 202 7.90 3.61 6.70
N ILE A 203 6.90 2.76 6.50
CA ILE A 203 6.30 2.48 5.20
C ILE A 203 4.78 2.57 5.29
N ALA A 204 4.16 2.84 4.17
CA ALA A 204 2.73 2.63 3.96
C ALA A 204 2.52 1.89 2.64
N ASN A 205 1.38 1.23 2.52
CA ASN A 205 0.89 0.64 1.28
C ASN A 205 -0.23 1.52 0.73
N GLY A 206 0.02 2.20 -0.38
CA GLY A 206 -0.88 3.15 -1.01
C GLY A 206 -2.25 2.57 -1.40
N GLN A 207 -2.39 1.24 -1.43
CA GLN A 207 -3.64 0.57 -1.79
C GLN A 207 -4.76 0.78 -0.77
N CYS A 208 -4.42 0.97 0.52
CA CYS A 208 -5.40 1.20 1.58
C CYS A 208 -4.73 1.93 2.74
N ILE A 209 -4.99 3.21 2.84
CA ILE A 209 -4.48 4.07 3.91
C ILE A 209 -5.66 4.75 4.59
N PHE A 210 -5.72 4.68 5.93
CA PHE A 210 -6.63 5.48 6.75
C PHE A 210 -5.84 6.52 7.53
N VAL A 211 -6.38 7.73 7.63
CA VAL A 211 -5.78 8.81 8.40
C VAL A 211 -6.83 9.49 9.29
N ARG A 212 -6.42 10.02 10.43
CA ARG A 212 -7.23 10.98 11.17
C ARG A 212 -7.27 12.29 10.40
N ARG A 213 -8.49 12.82 10.15
CA ARG A 213 -8.65 14.09 9.43
C ARG A 213 -7.78 15.20 10.02
N ALA A 214 -7.83 15.39 11.33
CA ALA A 214 -7.07 16.45 12.01
C ALA A 214 -5.56 16.33 11.76
N ALA A 215 -4.99 15.12 11.81
CA ALA A 215 -3.57 14.90 11.52
C ALA A 215 -3.23 15.16 10.05
N TYR A 216 -4.12 14.75 9.13
CA TYR A 216 -3.94 14.98 7.71
C TYR A 216 -3.94 16.47 7.35
N GLU A 217 -4.88 17.24 7.90
CA GLU A 217 -4.98 18.68 7.71
C GLU A 217 -3.77 19.42 8.32
N GLU A 218 -3.42 19.08 9.56
CA GLU A 218 -2.26 19.66 10.27
C GLU A 218 -0.96 19.49 9.47
N LEU A 219 -0.79 18.35 8.82
CA LEU A 219 0.43 18.03 8.06
C LEU A 219 0.42 18.53 6.61
N GLY A 220 -0.70 19.09 6.12
CA GLY A 220 -0.85 19.60 4.76
C GLY A 220 -1.23 18.55 3.72
N GLY A 221 -1.73 17.40 4.16
CA GLY A 221 -2.31 16.36 3.32
C GLY A 221 -1.37 15.83 2.24
N HIS A 222 -1.93 15.51 1.06
CA HIS A 222 -1.12 15.09 -0.11
C HIS A 222 -0.25 16.20 -0.69
N GLY A 223 -0.47 17.47 -0.29
CA GLY A 223 0.35 18.60 -0.72
C GLY A 223 1.84 18.46 -0.36
N VAL A 224 2.16 17.83 0.79
CA VAL A 224 3.55 17.65 1.25
C VAL A 224 4.29 16.53 0.49
N VAL A 225 3.54 15.70 -0.26
CA VAL A 225 4.08 14.60 -1.07
C VAL A 225 3.71 14.74 -2.54
N ARG A 226 3.28 15.93 -2.98
CA ARG A 226 2.71 16.19 -4.31
C ARG A 226 3.59 15.77 -5.49
N ASP A 227 4.91 15.80 -5.30
CA ASP A 227 5.96 15.51 -6.27
C ASP A 227 6.67 14.17 -6.01
N LYS A 228 6.17 13.35 -5.10
CA LYS A 228 6.78 12.07 -4.76
C LYS A 228 6.21 10.94 -5.61
N VAL A 229 7.09 10.09 -6.12
CA VAL A 229 6.70 8.90 -6.89
C VAL A 229 6.12 7.81 -5.99
N ALA A 230 6.72 7.63 -4.80
CA ALA A 230 6.24 6.75 -3.74
C ALA A 230 5.61 7.65 -2.64
N GLU A 231 4.42 8.17 -2.93
CA GLU A 231 3.73 9.13 -2.07
C GLU A 231 3.32 8.52 -0.73
N ASP A 232 2.96 7.26 -0.73
CA ASP A 232 2.56 6.48 0.43
C ASP A 232 3.72 6.32 1.43
N LEU A 233 4.89 5.89 0.93
CA LEU A 233 6.13 5.81 1.71
C LEU A 233 6.48 7.18 2.29
N ALA A 234 6.49 8.22 1.45
CA ALA A 234 6.83 9.58 1.87
C ALA A 234 5.83 10.10 2.92
N MET A 235 4.54 9.83 2.76
CA MET A 235 3.51 10.21 3.73
C MET A 235 3.75 9.56 5.10
N ALA A 236 4.00 8.25 5.16
CA ALA A 236 4.30 7.57 6.42
C ALA A 236 5.53 8.18 7.13
N GLN A 237 6.57 8.51 6.36
CA GLN A 237 7.78 9.15 6.89
C GLN A 237 7.52 10.57 7.40
N VAL A 238 6.73 11.38 6.68
CA VAL A 238 6.33 12.73 7.12
C VAL A 238 5.54 12.66 8.41
N TYR A 239 4.54 11.77 8.51
CA TYR A 239 3.77 11.56 9.75
C TYR A 239 4.70 11.23 10.92
N PHE A 240 5.59 10.26 10.74
CA PHE A 240 6.52 9.84 11.78
C PHE A 240 7.47 10.95 12.24
N VAL A 241 8.08 11.69 11.31
CA VAL A 241 9.00 12.84 11.62
C VAL A 241 8.26 13.94 12.39
N ARG A 242 6.96 14.11 12.14
CA ARG A 242 6.10 15.08 12.84
C ARG A 242 5.49 14.54 14.13
N GLY A 243 5.98 13.40 14.65
CA GLY A 243 5.55 12.81 15.91
C GLY A 243 4.17 12.15 15.86
N LYS A 244 3.62 11.91 14.66
CA LYS A 244 2.35 11.19 14.48
C LYS A 244 2.59 9.69 14.48
N ARG A 245 1.61 8.94 14.97
CA ARG A 245 1.69 7.48 15.08
C ARG A 245 1.28 6.81 13.77
N THR A 246 2.23 6.16 13.12
CA THR A 246 2.01 5.37 11.91
C THR A 246 1.93 3.88 12.25
N VAL A 247 0.95 3.17 11.70
CA VAL A 247 0.73 1.74 11.94
C VAL A 247 0.53 1.02 10.62
N VAL A 248 1.30 -0.05 10.42
CA VAL A 248 1.11 -1.03 9.34
C VAL A 248 0.47 -2.27 9.92
N ILE A 249 -0.54 -2.81 9.26
CA ILE A 249 -1.23 -4.03 9.67
C ILE A 249 -1.54 -4.91 8.47
N LEU A 250 -1.57 -6.23 8.65
CA LEU A 250 -2.00 -7.17 7.62
C LEU A 250 -3.52 -7.22 7.54
N GLY A 251 -4.06 -7.17 6.33
CA GLY A 251 -5.49 -7.38 6.05
C GLY A 251 -5.67 -8.40 4.93
N LEU A 252 -4.98 -9.54 5.03
CA LEU A 252 -4.95 -10.55 3.97
C LEU A 252 -6.31 -11.19 3.68
N ASN A 253 -7.22 -11.16 4.65
CA ASN A 253 -8.58 -11.65 4.52
C ASN A 253 -9.57 -10.53 4.14
N GLN A 254 -9.21 -9.26 4.40
CA GLN A 254 -10.12 -8.13 4.24
C GLN A 254 -9.87 -7.31 2.97
N LEU A 255 -8.64 -7.27 2.47
CA LEU A 255 -8.26 -6.47 1.31
C LEU A 255 -7.57 -7.33 0.26
N SER A 256 -8.00 -7.19 -0.98
CA SER A 256 -7.36 -7.84 -2.13
C SER A 256 -7.10 -6.82 -3.24
N THR A 257 -6.06 -7.08 -4.03
CA THR A 257 -5.75 -6.30 -5.22
C THR A 257 -5.12 -7.18 -6.29
N ARG A 258 -5.20 -6.75 -7.53
CA ARG A 258 -4.46 -7.33 -8.65
C ARG A 258 -3.81 -6.22 -9.44
N MET A 259 -2.60 -5.86 -9.05
CA MET A 259 -1.87 -4.69 -9.57
C MET A 259 -1.49 -4.82 -11.04
N TYR A 260 -0.94 -5.97 -11.44
CA TYR A 260 -0.36 -6.18 -12.76
C TYR A 260 -0.90 -7.46 -13.37
N THR A 261 -1.17 -7.47 -14.67
CA THR A 261 -1.74 -8.62 -15.37
C THR A 261 -0.84 -9.16 -16.48
N SER A 262 0.24 -8.44 -16.81
CA SER A 262 1.19 -8.79 -17.84
C SER A 262 2.63 -8.58 -17.39
N LEU A 263 3.59 -9.25 -18.06
CA LEU A 263 5.02 -9.05 -17.81
C LEU A 263 5.45 -7.60 -18.03
N ARG A 264 4.87 -6.94 -19.04
CA ARG A 264 5.17 -5.55 -19.36
C ARG A 264 4.78 -4.63 -18.19
N GLU A 265 3.55 -4.77 -17.69
CA GLU A 265 3.06 -4.00 -16.53
C GLU A 265 3.90 -4.27 -15.28
N LEU A 266 4.34 -5.53 -15.06
CA LEU A 266 5.22 -5.89 -13.95
C LEU A 266 6.58 -5.18 -14.04
N ILE A 267 7.20 -5.15 -15.23
CA ILE A 267 8.48 -4.47 -15.44
C ILE A 267 8.35 -2.96 -15.24
N GLU A 268 7.32 -2.35 -15.85
CA GLU A 268 7.08 -0.90 -15.75
C GLU A 268 6.74 -0.49 -14.30
N GLY A 269 5.86 -1.21 -13.63
CA GLY A 269 5.39 -0.88 -12.29
C GLY A 269 6.45 -1.15 -11.20
N TRP A 270 7.02 -2.36 -11.16
CA TRP A 270 8.07 -2.67 -10.18
C TRP A 270 9.37 -1.91 -10.46
N GLY A 271 9.74 -1.70 -11.74
CA GLY A 271 10.89 -0.89 -12.10
C GLY A 271 10.80 0.51 -11.52
N LYS A 272 9.63 1.14 -11.61
CA LYS A 272 9.35 2.45 -11.00
C LYS A 272 9.40 2.38 -9.46
N ASN A 273 8.65 1.47 -8.85
CA ASN A 273 8.46 1.43 -7.41
C ASN A 273 9.74 1.01 -6.67
N VAL A 274 10.43 -0.02 -7.15
CA VAL A 274 11.64 -0.56 -6.50
C VAL A 274 12.82 0.40 -6.68
N TYR A 275 12.98 1.00 -7.87
CA TYR A 275 14.07 1.95 -8.10
C TYR A 275 13.93 3.20 -7.23
N VAL A 276 12.73 3.79 -7.18
CA VAL A 276 12.49 5.03 -6.43
C VAL A 276 12.40 4.74 -4.93
N GLY A 277 11.60 3.75 -4.51
CA GLY A 277 11.47 3.37 -3.10
C GLY A 277 12.79 2.90 -2.49
N GLY A 278 13.63 2.18 -3.27
CA GLY A 278 14.96 1.79 -2.83
C GLY A 278 15.92 2.96 -2.71
N ALA A 279 15.88 3.90 -3.65
CA ALA A 279 16.71 5.10 -3.61
C ALA A 279 16.38 5.99 -2.39
N ASP A 280 15.11 6.11 -2.03
CA ASP A 280 14.65 6.94 -0.91
C ASP A 280 14.82 6.24 0.45
N SER A 281 14.87 4.90 0.48
CA SER A 281 15.11 4.12 1.71
C SER A 281 16.59 3.95 2.08
N MET A 282 17.54 4.43 1.25
CA MET A 282 18.97 4.34 1.47
C MET A 282 19.62 5.73 1.70
N PRO A 283 19.40 6.37 2.85
CA PRO A 283 20.06 7.65 3.17
C PRO A 283 21.58 7.46 3.24
N GLY A 284 22.32 8.30 2.53
CA GLY A 284 23.80 8.30 2.48
C GLY A 284 24.44 7.54 1.33
N TRP A 285 23.72 6.71 0.61
CA TRP A 285 24.24 5.91 -0.50
C TRP A 285 23.99 6.53 -1.89
N HIS A 286 23.68 7.81 -1.96
CA HIS A 286 23.37 8.52 -3.22
C HIS A 286 24.44 8.34 -4.31
N ARG A 287 25.71 8.18 -3.93
CA ARG A 287 26.82 7.95 -4.87
C ARG A 287 26.84 6.52 -5.46
N LEU A 288 26.19 5.54 -4.79
CA LEU A 288 26.18 4.15 -5.20
C LEU A 288 24.82 3.72 -5.80
N ARG A 289 23.92 4.66 -6.11
CA ARG A 289 22.61 4.39 -6.73
C ARG A 289 22.72 3.57 -8.01
N PHE A 290 23.79 3.73 -8.76
CA PHE A 290 24.03 2.95 -9.98
C PHE A 290 24.26 1.45 -9.70
N LEU A 291 24.62 1.06 -8.51
CA LEU A 291 24.77 -0.34 -8.09
C LEU A 291 23.43 -0.97 -7.65
N TYR A 292 22.40 -0.17 -7.44
CA TYR A 292 21.11 -0.64 -6.94
C TYR A 292 20.45 -1.70 -7.84
N PRO A 293 20.41 -1.55 -9.18
CA PRO A 293 19.90 -2.59 -10.07
C PRO A 293 20.66 -3.93 -9.91
N PHE A 294 21.96 -3.88 -9.68
CA PHE A 294 22.76 -5.07 -9.41
C PHE A 294 22.42 -5.70 -8.06
N ALA A 295 22.20 -4.90 -7.02
CA ALA A 295 21.79 -5.40 -5.72
C ALA A 295 20.41 -6.09 -5.74
N LEU A 296 19.50 -5.67 -6.63
CA LEU A 296 18.21 -6.32 -6.85
C LEU A 296 18.34 -7.68 -7.59
N VAL A 297 19.29 -7.78 -8.50
CA VAL A 297 19.51 -9.02 -9.27
C VAL A 297 20.32 -10.04 -8.45
N MET A 298 21.15 -9.61 -7.50
CA MET A 298 21.99 -10.48 -6.68
C MET A 298 21.23 -11.61 -5.96
N PRO A 299 20.05 -11.39 -5.33
CA PRO A 299 19.29 -12.49 -4.74
C PRO A 299 18.84 -13.54 -5.75
N ALA A 300 18.45 -13.10 -6.97
CA ALA A 300 18.07 -14.01 -8.05
C ALA A 300 19.29 -14.79 -8.59
N LEU A 301 20.41 -14.11 -8.80
CA LEU A 301 21.69 -14.75 -9.21
C LEU A 301 22.19 -15.68 -8.14
N SER A 302 22.08 -15.30 -6.88
CA SER A 302 22.50 -16.14 -5.77
C SER A 302 21.66 -17.43 -5.68
N GLY A 303 20.38 -17.43 -6.11
CA GLY A 303 19.54 -18.63 -6.26
C GLY A 303 20.06 -19.62 -7.31
N LEU A 304 20.81 -19.15 -8.29
CA LEU A 304 21.38 -19.97 -9.36
C LEU A 304 22.80 -20.52 -9.02
N VAL A 305 23.51 -19.83 -8.14
CA VAL A 305 24.91 -20.18 -7.80
C VAL A 305 25.07 -21.56 -7.14
N PRO A 306 24.26 -21.97 -6.14
CA PRO A 306 24.41 -23.28 -5.52
C PRO A 306 24.24 -24.47 -6.47
N PRO A 307 23.22 -24.51 -7.36
CA PRO A 307 23.09 -25.59 -8.33
C PRO A 307 24.27 -25.70 -9.31
N VAL A 308 24.86 -24.55 -9.70
CA VAL A 308 25.99 -24.52 -10.65
C VAL A 308 27.31 -24.93 -10.01
N LEU A 309 27.46 -24.70 -8.70
CA LEU A 309 28.71 -25.11 -7.98
C LEU A 309 28.69 -26.55 -7.49
N VAL A 310 27.51 -27.20 -7.47
CA VAL A 310 27.34 -28.59 -7.00
C VAL A 310 27.22 -29.58 -8.17
N GLY A 311 26.96 -29.12 -9.41
CA GLY A 311 27.04 -29.91 -10.65
C GLY A 311 28.43 -29.86 -11.24
#